data_0aa62604906493870271a5953187b98a
#
_entry.id   0aa62604906493870271a5953187b98a
#
_cell.length_a   1.000
_cell.length_b   1.000
_cell.length_c   1.000
_cell.angle_alpha   90.00
_cell.angle_beta   90.00
_cell.angle_gamma   90.00
#
_symmetry.space_group_name_H-M   'P 1'
#
loop_
_entity.id
_entity.type
_entity.pdbx_description
1 polymer ?
#
loop_
_entity_poly.entity_id
_entity_poly.type
_entity_poly.pdbx_seq_one_letter_code
_entity_poly.pdbx_strand_id
1 'polypeptide(L)'
;MIILCRFSEVANLRFVCWLDMRGKIETRLLSKRTNYVVYLVFKLKSGYYGLETANTFVRFVDLESDNEAEERASVVSISRQEGPGENRSKGRDDEWMEIEMGKFFNDAGEDGDVEARLMEVRRLSAKGGLIVQGIEFRPE
;
A
#
# COMPACT_ATOMS: atom_id res chain seq x y z
N MET A 1 2.19 -12.54 13.79
CA MET A 1 2.22 -11.17 14.34
C MET A 1 2.01 -10.17 13.20
N ILE A 2 1.08 -9.27 13.37
CA ILE A 2 0.81 -8.21 12.41
C ILE A 2 1.60 -6.98 12.82
N ILE A 3 2.39 -6.43 11.91
CA ILE A 3 3.13 -5.19 12.14
C ILE A 3 2.52 -4.12 11.26
N LEU A 4 2.17 -2.99 11.87
CA LEU A 4 1.50 -1.88 11.23
C LEU A 4 2.38 -0.63 11.27
N CYS A 5 2.78 -0.14 10.10
CA CYS A 5 3.37 1.19 9.98
C CYS A 5 2.21 2.19 9.99
N ARG A 6 2.01 2.85 11.12
CA ARG A 6 0.95 3.85 11.28
C ARG A 6 1.54 5.25 11.20
N PHE A 7 0.77 6.14 10.61
CA PHE A 7 0.99 7.56 10.81
C PHE A 7 0.58 7.92 12.24
N SER A 8 1.26 8.88 12.86
CA SER A 8 0.90 9.37 14.19
C SER A 8 -0.53 9.94 14.21
N GLU A 9 -0.96 10.48 13.08
CA GLU A 9 -2.32 10.90 12.81
C GLU A 9 -2.76 10.31 11.47
N VAL A 10 -4.07 10.15 11.29
CA VAL A 10 -4.61 9.64 10.03
C VAL A 10 -4.36 10.67 8.93
N ALA A 11 -3.68 10.26 7.86
CA ALA A 11 -3.42 11.12 6.73
C ALA A 11 -4.70 11.34 5.92
N ASN A 12 -5.05 12.60 5.68
CA ASN A 12 -6.24 12.99 4.95
C ASN A 12 -5.85 13.72 3.66
N LEU A 13 -6.11 13.08 2.53
CA LEU A 13 -5.85 13.62 1.21
C LEU A 13 -7.00 14.54 0.79
N ARG A 14 -6.80 15.86 0.85
CA ARG A 14 -7.83 16.85 0.51
C ARG A 14 -7.84 17.22 -0.96
N PHE A 15 -6.68 17.62 -1.48
CA PHE A 15 -6.53 18.02 -2.87
C PHE A 15 -5.07 17.89 -3.27
N VAL A 16 -4.77 16.93 -4.16
CA VAL A 16 -3.42 16.74 -4.72
C VAL A 16 -3.54 16.29 -6.16
N CYS A 17 -2.51 16.58 -6.95
CA CYS A 17 -2.41 16.07 -8.33
C CYS A 17 -1.59 14.79 -8.39
N TRP A 18 -0.78 14.53 -7.36
CA TRP A 18 0.04 13.33 -7.27
C TRP A 18 -0.32 12.58 -5.99
N LEU A 19 -0.43 11.28 -6.12
CA LEU A 19 -0.58 10.38 -4.99
C LEU A 19 0.69 9.52 -4.91
N ASP A 20 1.42 9.63 -3.82
CA ASP A 20 2.62 8.84 -3.58
C ASP A 20 2.75 8.59 -2.07
N MET A 21 2.60 7.33 -1.70
CA MET A 21 2.68 6.92 -0.30
C MET A 21 3.66 5.78 -0.16
N ARG A 22 4.50 5.85 0.89
CA ARG A 22 5.52 4.85 1.18
C ARG A 22 5.46 4.43 2.63
N GLY A 23 5.71 3.15 2.88
CA GLY A 23 5.92 2.62 4.22
C GLY A 23 7.12 1.69 4.22
N LYS A 24 7.98 1.81 5.22
CA LYS A 24 9.17 0.98 5.38
C LYS A 24 9.15 0.23 6.70
N ILE A 25 9.71 -0.96 6.69
CA ILE A 25 9.96 -1.73 7.90
C ILE A 25 11.30 -2.46 7.79
N GLU A 26 12.01 -2.55 8.91
CA GLU A 26 13.24 -3.34 8.96
C GLU A 26 12.89 -4.83 9.09
N THR A 27 13.46 -5.65 8.22
CA THR A 27 13.16 -7.09 8.22
C THR A 27 13.57 -7.78 9.52
N ARG A 28 14.54 -7.24 10.25
CA ARG A 28 14.95 -7.77 11.56
C ARG A 28 13.83 -7.74 12.61
N LEU A 29 12.82 -6.89 12.42
CA LEU A 29 11.68 -6.76 13.32
C LEU A 29 10.57 -7.76 12.99
N LEU A 30 10.69 -8.47 11.90
CA LEU A 30 9.69 -9.41 11.40
C LEU A 30 10.04 -10.85 11.78
N SER A 31 9.05 -11.71 11.76
CA SER A 31 9.26 -13.15 11.99
C SER A 31 10.08 -13.74 10.84
N LYS A 32 11.05 -14.59 11.20
CA LYS A 32 11.92 -15.26 10.22
C LYS A 32 11.17 -16.37 9.48
N ARG A 33 11.63 -16.66 8.28
CA ARG A 33 11.08 -17.71 7.41
C ARG A 33 9.56 -17.62 7.30
N THR A 34 9.08 -16.39 7.05
CA THR A 34 7.65 -16.08 7.00
C THR A 34 7.35 -15.27 5.74
N ASN A 35 6.29 -15.67 5.05
CA ASN A 35 5.74 -14.86 3.96
C ASN A 35 4.87 -13.76 4.54
N TYR A 36 5.02 -12.56 4.01
CA TYR A 36 4.23 -11.39 4.42
C TYR A 36 3.42 -10.85 3.24
N VAL A 37 2.21 -10.44 3.54
CA VAL A 37 1.35 -9.69 2.62
C VAL A 37 1.23 -8.27 3.17
N VAL A 38 1.36 -7.29 2.29
CA VAL A 38 1.34 -5.88 2.68
C VAL A 38 0.04 -5.25 2.20
N TYR A 39 -0.65 -4.56 3.10
CA TYR A 39 -1.94 -3.91 2.83
C TYR A 39 -1.89 -2.43 3.14
N LEU A 40 -2.50 -1.62 2.29
CA LEU A 40 -2.86 -0.25 2.62
C LEU A 40 -4.23 -0.28 3.29
N VAL A 41 -4.35 0.36 4.45
CA VAL A 41 -5.62 0.46 5.19
C VAL A 41 -6.11 1.90 5.10
N PHE A 42 -7.33 2.08 4.56
CA PHE A 42 -7.83 3.41 4.20
C PHE A 42 -9.35 3.49 4.25
N LYS A 43 -9.87 4.71 4.17
CA LYS A 43 -11.28 5.01 3.94
C LYS A 43 -11.42 5.99 2.79
N LEU A 44 -12.55 5.93 2.09
CA LEU A 44 -12.94 6.92 1.10
C LEU A 44 -14.06 7.78 1.65
N LYS A 45 -13.89 9.10 1.62
CA LYS A 45 -14.94 10.03 1.99
C LYS A 45 -16.05 10.05 0.94
N SER A 46 -17.27 10.38 1.36
CA SER A 46 -18.34 10.69 0.44
C SER A 46 -17.87 11.82 -0.50
N GLY A 47 -18.06 11.62 -1.80
CA GLY A 47 -17.61 12.60 -2.79
C GLY A 47 -16.12 12.53 -3.15
N TYR A 48 -15.45 11.42 -2.87
CA TYR A 48 -14.07 11.20 -3.33
C TYR A 48 -13.98 11.31 -4.85
N TYR A 49 -12.81 11.69 -5.35
CA TYR A 49 -12.58 11.85 -6.79
C TYR A 49 -11.13 11.57 -7.16
N GLY A 50 -10.90 11.16 -8.42
CA GLY A 50 -9.57 10.91 -8.95
C GLY A 50 -8.86 9.69 -8.37
N LEU A 51 -9.58 8.80 -7.67
CA LEU A 51 -9.02 7.67 -6.93
C LEU A 51 -9.49 6.33 -7.51
N GLU A 52 -9.40 6.16 -8.82
CA GLU A 52 -9.84 4.92 -9.46
C GLU A 52 -8.78 3.83 -9.35
N THR A 53 -7.59 4.10 -9.87
CA THR A 53 -6.49 3.13 -9.89
C THR A 53 -5.19 3.75 -9.42
N ALA A 54 -4.28 2.91 -8.98
CA ALA A 54 -2.92 3.29 -8.62
C ALA A 54 -1.97 2.14 -8.92
N ASN A 55 -0.68 2.45 -8.96
CA ASN A 55 0.37 1.46 -9.07
C ASN A 55 0.95 1.18 -7.69
N THR A 56 1.30 -0.07 -7.43
CA THR A 56 1.88 -0.44 -6.14
C THR A 56 2.96 -1.49 -6.32
N PHE A 57 3.96 -1.45 -5.44
CA PHE A 57 5.00 -2.46 -5.37
C PHE A 57 5.50 -2.61 -3.93
N VAL A 58 6.15 -3.74 -3.69
CA VAL A 58 6.90 -4.01 -2.45
C VAL A 58 8.30 -4.43 -2.89
N ARG A 59 9.32 -3.83 -2.30
CA ARG A 59 10.72 -4.10 -2.66
C ARG A 59 11.61 -4.19 -1.43
N PHE A 60 12.70 -4.93 -1.57
CA PHE A 60 13.83 -4.84 -0.64
C PHE A 60 14.70 -3.67 -1.09
N VAL A 61 14.86 -2.69 -0.22
CA VAL A 61 15.50 -1.42 -0.57
C VAL A 61 16.95 -1.62 -1.06
N ASP A 62 17.68 -2.54 -0.44
CA ASP A 62 19.07 -2.80 -0.77
C ASP A 62 19.28 -3.70 -2.00
N LEU A 63 18.22 -4.37 -2.48
CA LEU A 63 18.29 -5.34 -3.57
C LEU A 63 17.68 -4.84 -4.87
N GLU A 64 16.78 -3.88 -4.80
CA GLU A 64 16.02 -3.41 -5.95
C GLU A 64 15.81 -1.90 -5.86
N SER A 65 16.11 -1.17 -6.94
CA SER A 65 15.89 0.27 -6.99
C SER A 65 14.41 0.61 -7.18
N ASP A 66 14.05 1.86 -6.90
CA ASP A 66 12.70 2.39 -7.19
C ASP A 66 12.32 2.17 -8.65
N ASN A 67 13.22 2.51 -9.58
CA ASN A 67 12.93 2.40 -11.01
C ASN A 67 12.68 0.95 -11.44
N GLU A 68 13.47 0.01 -10.94
CA GLU A 68 13.27 -1.41 -11.22
C GLU A 68 11.92 -1.89 -10.69
N ALA A 69 11.56 -1.49 -9.48
CA ALA A 69 10.28 -1.86 -8.86
C ALA A 69 9.10 -1.22 -9.59
N GLU A 70 9.22 0.03 -10.04
CA GLU A 70 8.18 0.71 -10.82
C GLU A 70 7.85 -0.02 -12.11
N GLU A 71 8.84 -0.59 -12.78
CA GLU A 71 8.64 -1.33 -14.04
C GLU A 71 7.78 -2.58 -13.86
N ARG A 72 7.81 -3.18 -12.67
CA ARG A 72 7.02 -4.38 -12.36
C ARG A 72 5.82 -4.11 -11.46
N ALA A 73 5.50 -2.83 -11.20
CA ALA A 73 4.41 -2.47 -10.30
C ALA A 73 3.07 -3.03 -10.79
N SER A 74 2.24 -3.43 -9.84
CA SER A 74 0.88 -3.90 -10.11
C SER A 74 -0.09 -2.74 -10.12
N VAL A 75 -1.11 -2.81 -10.95
CA VAL A 75 -2.22 -1.84 -10.96
C VAL A 75 -3.30 -2.34 -10.01
N VAL A 76 -3.72 -1.48 -9.09
CA VAL A 76 -4.76 -1.80 -8.12
C VAL A 76 -5.91 -0.80 -8.24
N SER A 77 -7.13 -1.27 -7.91
CA SER A 77 -8.32 -0.41 -7.87
C SER A 77 -8.53 0.08 -6.45
N ILE A 78 -8.45 1.38 -6.25
CA ILE A 78 -8.68 2.02 -4.94
C ILE A 78 -10.16 2.16 -4.69
N SER A 79 -10.89 2.75 -5.66
CA SER A 79 -12.33 2.88 -5.55
C SER A 79 -13.01 1.52 -5.72
N ARG A 80 -14.11 1.33 -4.97
CA ARG A 80 -14.87 0.09 -5.01
C ARG A 80 -15.61 0.01 -6.32
N GLN A 81 -15.10 -0.81 -7.26
CA GLN A 81 -15.78 -1.09 -8.51
C GLN A 81 -16.45 -2.45 -8.43
N GLU A 82 -17.66 -2.56 -8.97
CA GLU A 82 -18.33 -3.82 -9.12
C GLU A 82 -17.65 -4.66 -10.21
N GLY A 83 -17.43 -5.94 -9.92
CA GLY A 83 -16.85 -6.87 -10.87
C GLY A 83 -15.82 -7.80 -10.25
N PRO A 84 -15.50 -8.91 -10.95
CA PRO A 84 -14.47 -9.84 -10.49
C PRO A 84 -13.09 -9.19 -10.65
N GLY A 85 -12.31 -9.20 -9.59
CA GLY A 85 -10.94 -8.70 -9.62
C GLY A 85 -10.26 -8.93 -8.29
N GLU A 86 -9.07 -9.53 -8.33
CA GLU A 86 -8.29 -9.78 -7.12
C GLU A 86 -7.62 -8.52 -6.60
N ASN A 87 -7.33 -7.57 -7.49
CA ASN A 87 -6.59 -6.34 -7.19
C ASN A 87 -7.50 -5.15 -6.91
N ARG A 88 -8.50 -5.36 -6.07
CA ARG A 88 -9.42 -4.29 -5.66
C ARG A 88 -9.46 -4.16 -4.15
N SER A 89 -9.89 -3.00 -3.68
CA SER A 89 -10.07 -2.77 -2.26
C SER A 89 -11.20 -3.64 -1.69
N LYS A 90 -11.03 -4.05 -0.44
CA LYS A 90 -12.00 -4.86 0.28
C LYS A 90 -12.39 -4.17 1.57
N GLY A 91 -13.66 -4.30 1.96
CA GLY A 91 -14.14 -3.82 3.24
C GLY A 91 -13.61 -4.68 4.39
N ARG A 92 -13.41 -4.04 5.54
CA ARG A 92 -13.04 -4.68 6.80
C ARG A 92 -14.19 -4.52 7.80
N ASP A 93 -14.19 -5.34 8.84
CA ASP A 93 -15.23 -5.31 9.88
C ASP A 93 -15.28 -3.98 10.64
N ASP A 94 -14.17 -3.25 10.69
CA ASP A 94 -14.06 -1.96 11.37
C ASP A 94 -14.40 -0.75 10.47
N GLU A 95 -15.07 -0.98 9.34
CA GLU A 95 -15.44 0.01 8.32
C GLU A 95 -14.27 0.54 7.50
N TRP A 96 -13.03 0.22 7.85
CA TRP A 96 -11.88 0.53 7.02
C TRP A 96 -11.80 -0.45 5.84
N MET A 97 -11.18 0.02 4.77
CA MET A 97 -10.91 -0.79 3.58
C MET A 97 -9.44 -1.16 3.55
N GLU A 98 -9.14 -2.24 2.86
CA GLU A 98 -7.74 -2.63 2.64
C GLU A 98 -7.52 -3.00 1.18
N ILE A 99 -6.29 -2.77 0.70
CA ILE A 99 -5.86 -3.18 -0.62
C ILE A 99 -4.48 -3.81 -0.54
N GLU A 100 -4.30 -4.95 -1.19
CA GLU A 100 -3.02 -5.64 -1.21
C GLU A 100 -2.03 -4.85 -2.06
N MET A 101 -0.88 -4.52 -1.47
CA MET A 101 0.20 -3.80 -2.13
C MET A 101 1.24 -4.73 -2.74
N GLY A 102 1.42 -5.91 -2.17
CA GLY A 102 2.37 -6.90 -2.62
C GLY A 102 2.72 -7.89 -1.53
N LYS A 103 3.66 -8.77 -1.84
CA LYS A 103 4.12 -9.83 -0.94
C LYS A 103 5.64 -9.90 -0.94
N PHE A 104 6.19 -10.43 0.14
CA PHE A 104 7.61 -10.74 0.21
C PHE A 104 7.87 -11.85 1.22
N PHE A 105 9.03 -12.48 1.09
CA PHE A 105 9.48 -13.51 2.03
C PHE A 105 10.59 -12.96 2.90
N ASN A 106 10.43 -13.05 4.23
CA ASN A 106 11.47 -12.72 5.19
C ASN A 106 12.17 -14.01 5.62
N ASP A 107 13.41 -14.20 5.19
CA ASP A 107 14.19 -15.39 5.52
C ASP A 107 14.80 -15.26 6.91
N ALA A 108 15.92 -14.59 7.04
CA ALA A 108 16.68 -14.49 8.28
C ALA A 108 16.55 -13.14 9.00
N GLY A 109 15.84 -12.19 8.40
CA GLY A 109 15.74 -10.84 8.93
C GLY A 109 17.00 -10.00 8.70
N GLU A 110 17.81 -10.37 7.71
CA GLU A 110 19.10 -9.72 7.42
C GLU A 110 19.11 -8.95 6.10
N ASP A 111 17.97 -8.89 5.40
CA ASP A 111 17.87 -8.28 4.08
C ASP A 111 17.65 -6.75 4.09
N GLY A 112 17.74 -6.14 5.26
CA GLY A 112 17.56 -4.69 5.41
C GLY A 112 16.10 -4.28 5.44
N ASP A 113 15.79 -3.15 4.81
CA ASP A 113 14.44 -2.60 4.81
C ASP A 113 13.59 -3.14 3.65
N VAL A 114 12.32 -3.35 3.93
CA VAL A 114 11.27 -3.55 2.93
C VAL A 114 10.47 -2.27 2.81
N GLU A 115 10.24 -1.82 1.59
CA GLU A 115 9.42 -0.64 1.31
C GLU A 115 8.21 -1.04 0.46
N ALA A 116 7.04 -0.58 0.88
CA ALA A 116 5.83 -0.63 0.08
C ALA A 116 5.50 0.77 -0.41
N ARG A 117 5.14 0.88 -1.67
CA ARG A 117 4.80 2.17 -2.29
C ARG A 117 3.50 2.05 -3.07
N LEU A 118 2.64 3.06 -2.95
CA LEU A 118 1.46 3.23 -3.77
C LEU A 118 1.51 4.60 -4.42
N MET A 119 1.36 4.65 -5.74
CA MET A 119 1.55 5.89 -6.49
C MET A 119 0.58 6.03 -7.66
N GLU A 120 0.14 7.25 -7.91
CA GLU A 120 -0.58 7.67 -9.10
C GLU A 120 -0.04 9.04 -9.50
N VAL A 121 0.90 9.05 -10.44
CA VAL A 121 1.61 10.26 -10.86
C VAL A 121 1.46 10.55 -12.36
N ARG A 122 0.90 9.62 -13.12
CA ARG A 122 0.73 9.76 -14.56
C ARG A 122 -0.46 10.64 -14.91
N ARG A 123 -1.54 10.52 -14.15
CA ARG A 123 -2.72 11.36 -14.32
C ARG A 123 -2.61 12.53 -13.36
N LEU A 124 -2.35 13.71 -13.91
CA LEU A 124 -2.23 14.94 -13.13
C LEU A 124 -3.59 15.53 -12.76
N SER A 125 -4.66 14.74 -12.85
CA SER A 125 -5.98 15.16 -12.39
C SER A 125 -6.02 15.26 -10.87
N ALA A 126 -6.79 16.20 -10.37
CA ALA A 126 -6.96 16.39 -8.93
C ALA A 126 -7.52 15.13 -8.26
N LYS A 127 -7.04 14.82 -7.08
CA LYS A 127 -7.44 13.67 -6.28
C LYS A 127 -7.79 14.13 -4.87
N GLY A 128 -8.85 13.57 -4.31
CA GLY A 128 -9.23 13.91 -2.94
C GLY A 128 -10.19 12.90 -2.33
N GLY A 129 -10.33 12.98 -1.01
CA GLY A 129 -11.25 12.14 -0.25
C GLY A 129 -10.66 10.81 0.24
N LEU A 130 -9.35 10.63 0.19
CA LEU A 130 -8.67 9.46 0.72
C LEU A 130 -8.22 9.73 2.16
N ILE A 131 -8.54 8.81 3.07
CA ILE A 131 -8.06 8.83 4.46
C ILE A 131 -7.26 7.56 4.69
N VAL A 132 -5.98 7.70 4.99
CA VAL A 132 -5.07 6.57 5.18
C VAL A 132 -4.79 6.35 6.66
N GLN A 133 -5.04 5.14 7.15
CA GLN A 133 -4.67 4.74 8.51
C GLN A 133 -3.20 4.34 8.58
N GLY A 134 -2.74 3.56 7.60
CA GLY A 134 -1.36 3.10 7.56
C GLY A 134 -1.16 1.95 6.58
N ILE A 135 0.02 1.36 6.67
CA ILE A 135 0.41 0.19 5.89
C ILE A 135 0.63 -0.97 6.86
N GLU A 136 -0.03 -2.07 6.60
CA GLU A 136 -0.03 -3.25 7.47
C GLU A 136 0.77 -4.38 6.83
N PHE A 137 1.76 -4.89 7.56
CA PHE A 137 2.58 -6.04 7.17
C PHE A 137 2.04 -7.25 7.93
N ARG A 138 1.40 -8.15 7.21
CA ARG A 138 0.66 -9.27 7.80
C ARG A 138 1.30 -10.60 7.42
N PRO A 139 1.64 -11.46 8.39
CA PRO A 139 2.11 -12.81 8.07
C PRO A 139 1.00 -13.59 7.36
N GLU A 140 1.40 -14.28 6.34
CA GLU A 140 0.49 -15.11 5.54
C GLU A 140 0.25 -16.47 6.21
#